data_d3fb9fe3b05879a0ca0c308074f23cdd
#
_entry.id   d3fb9fe3b05879a0ca0c308074f23cdd
#
_cell.length_a   1.000
_cell.length_b   1.000
_cell.length_c   1.000
_cell.angle_alpha   90.00
_cell.angle_beta   90.00
_cell.angle_gamma   90.00
#
_symmetry.space_group_name_H-M   'P 1'
#
loop_
_entity.id
_entity.type
_entity.pdbx_description
1 polymer ?
#
loop_
_entity_poly.entity_id
_entity_poly.type
_entity_poly.pdbx_seq_one_letter_code
_entity_poly.pdbx_strand_id
1 'polypeptide(L)' 'MNKLKECPFCGSKATYRGYEQIEGDYYIHIIECNNCLAVMENWANIDEDQEKNKKEIIESWNRRHVNE' A
#
# COMPACT_ATOMS: atom_id res chain seq x y z
N MET A 1 -13.29 2.69 7.92
CA MET A 1 -11.97 3.25 7.82
C MET A 1 -10.94 2.17 7.69
N ASN A 2 -10.02 2.31 6.76
CA ASN A 2 -9.07 1.25 6.50
C ASN A 2 -7.84 1.44 7.35
N LYS A 3 -7.56 0.48 8.20
CA LYS A 3 -6.37 0.51 9.01
C LYS A 3 -5.34 -0.44 8.43
N LEU A 4 -4.09 -0.04 8.49
CA LEU A 4 -3.01 -0.91 8.07
C LEU A 4 -2.68 -1.90 9.17
N LYS A 5 -2.65 -3.15 8.80
CA LYS A 5 -2.16 -4.18 9.72
C LYS A 5 -0.63 -4.14 9.73
N GLU A 6 -0.07 -4.78 10.73
CA GLU A 6 1.37 -4.85 10.83
C GLU A 6 1.95 -5.65 9.68
N CYS A 7 3.25 -5.49 9.50
CA CYS A 7 3.95 -6.18 8.41
C CYS A 7 3.76 -7.69 8.53
N PRO A 8 3.37 -8.37 7.44
CA PRO A 8 3.16 -9.80 7.50
C PRO A 8 4.44 -10.60 7.65
N PHE A 9 5.59 -9.97 7.48
CA PHE A 9 6.85 -10.68 7.53
C PHE A 9 7.54 -10.55 8.89
N CYS A 10 7.52 -9.38 9.50
CA CYS A 10 8.24 -9.18 10.73
C CYS A 10 7.38 -8.66 11.88
N GLY A 11 6.13 -8.34 11.61
CA GLY A 11 5.21 -7.89 12.65
C GLY A 11 5.36 -6.45 13.07
N SER A 12 6.27 -5.71 12.46
CA SER A 12 6.44 -4.31 12.80
C SER A 12 5.39 -3.44 12.13
N LYS A 13 5.30 -2.20 12.54
CA LYS A 13 4.31 -1.30 11.97
C LYS A 13 4.60 -1.01 10.52
N ALA A 14 3.55 -0.80 9.76
CA ALA A 14 3.65 -0.41 8.36
C ALA A 14 3.13 1.00 8.18
N THR A 15 3.57 1.66 7.12
CA THR A 15 3.18 3.03 6.83
C THR A 15 2.69 3.12 5.39
N TYR A 16 1.56 3.78 5.20
CA TYR A 16 1.11 4.15 3.86
C TYR A 16 1.69 5.53 3.57
N ARG A 17 2.55 5.60 2.55
CA ARG A 17 3.26 6.84 2.28
C ARG A 17 2.47 7.81 1.44
N GLY A 18 1.27 7.47 1.08
CA GLY A 18 0.51 8.32 0.21
C GLY A 18 0.82 8.00 -1.23
N TYR A 19 0.50 8.91 -2.12
CA TYR A 19 0.78 8.67 -3.51
C TYR A 19 1.53 9.85 -4.09
N GLU A 20 2.43 9.57 -5.01
CA GLU A 20 3.23 10.58 -5.66
C GLU A 20 3.04 10.46 -7.16
N GLN A 21 3.03 11.59 -7.82
CA GLN A 21 2.91 11.60 -9.26
C GLN A 21 4.26 11.25 -9.85
N ILE A 22 4.28 10.29 -10.76
CA ILE A 22 5.49 9.92 -11.46
C ILE A 22 5.22 10.01 -12.95
N GLU A 23 6.15 10.52 -13.68
CA GLU A 23 6.11 10.62 -15.13
C GLU A 23 4.86 11.30 -15.66
N GLY A 24 4.30 12.19 -14.88
CA GLY A 24 3.20 13.01 -15.34
C GLY A 24 1.86 12.34 -15.46
N ASP A 25 1.81 11.07 -15.78
CA ASP A 25 0.55 10.40 -16.06
C ASP A 25 0.16 9.37 -15.02
N TYR A 26 1.01 9.10 -14.06
CA TYR A 26 0.76 8.04 -13.10
C TYR A 26 1.00 8.50 -11.69
N TYR A 27 0.24 7.94 -10.77
CA TYR A 27 0.53 8.03 -9.35
C TYR A 27 0.97 6.66 -8.86
N ILE A 28 1.85 6.64 -7.87
CA ILE A 28 2.24 5.40 -7.24
C ILE A 28 1.85 5.46 -5.78
N HIS A 29 1.18 4.42 -5.33
CA HIS A 29 0.78 4.26 -3.93
C HIS A 29 1.74 3.28 -3.29
N ILE A 30 2.26 3.62 -2.12
CA ILE A 30 3.30 2.81 -1.49
C ILE A 30 2.94 2.53 -0.05
N ILE A 31 3.05 1.27 0.35
CA ILE A 31 2.99 0.88 1.75
C ILE A 31 4.31 0.18 2.06
N GLU A 32 4.93 0.57 3.15
CA GLU A 32 6.22 -0.02 3.49
C GLU A 32 6.28 -0.35 4.98
N CYS A 33 7.06 -1.36 5.28
CA CYS A 33 7.35 -1.74 6.65
C CYS A 33 8.42 -0.82 7.20
N ASN A 34 8.28 -0.44 8.47
CA ASN A 34 9.25 0.45 9.08
C ASN A 34 10.48 -0.28 9.59
N ASN A 35 10.53 -1.58 9.49
CA ASN A 35 11.63 -2.34 10.04
C ASN A 35 12.32 -3.24 9.02
N CYS A 36 11.61 -4.12 8.37
CA CYS A 36 12.26 -5.09 7.48
C CYS A 36 12.29 -4.66 6.03
N LEU A 37 11.83 -3.45 5.73
CA LEU A 37 11.88 -2.87 4.40
C LEU A 37 11.00 -3.57 3.37
N ALA A 38 10.02 -4.35 3.81
CA ALA A 38 9.03 -4.90 2.90
C ALA A 38 8.22 -3.75 2.31
N VAL A 39 7.93 -3.81 1.03
CA VAL A 39 7.26 -2.73 0.32
C VAL A 39 6.19 -3.31 -0.59
N MET A 40 5.07 -2.63 -0.68
CA MET A 40 4.04 -2.94 -1.67
C MET A 40 3.73 -1.66 -2.42
N GLU A 41 3.70 -1.76 -3.75
CA GLU A 41 3.45 -0.60 -4.60
C GLU A 41 2.29 -0.89 -5.54
N ASN A 42 1.55 0.15 -5.87
CA ASN A 42 0.46 0.04 -6.82
C ASN A 42 0.46 1.29 -7.70
N TRP A 43 0.43 1.11 -9.01
CA TRP A 43 0.45 2.22 -9.95
C TRP A 43 -0.97 2.50 -10.41
N ALA A 44 -1.29 3.76 -10.55
CA ALA A 44 -2.62 4.18 -10.97
C ALA A 44 -2.50 5.34 -11.95
N ASN A 45 -3.39 5.40 -12.93
CA ASN A 45 -3.43 6.53 -13.83
C ASN A 45 -3.90 7.77 -13.08
N ILE A 46 -3.42 8.92 -13.54
CA ILE A 46 -3.77 10.18 -12.90
C ILE A 46 -5.27 10.43 -12.95
N ASP A 47 -5.96 9.86 -13.92
CA ASP A 47 -7.40 10.04 -14.07
C ASP A 47 -8.22 9.13 -13.19
N GLU A 48 -7.60 8.17 -12.52
CA GLU A 48 -8.34 7.23 -11.69
C GLU A 48 -8.65 7.84 -10.33
N ASP A 49 -9.60 7.21 -9.65
CA ASP A 49 -9.96 7.62 -8.31
C ASP A 49 -8.86 7.17 -7.36
N GLN A 50 -8.05 8.10 -6.90
CA GLN A 50 -6.90 7.77 -6.05
C GLN A 50 -7.34 7.28 -4.68
N GLU A 51 -8.49 7.73 -4.19
CA GLU A 51 -8.99 7.23 -2.91
C GLU A 51 -9.36 5.75 -3.03
N LYS A 52 -9.94 5.36 -4.14
CA LYS A 52 -10.25 3.95 -4.36
C LYS A 52 -8.97 3.14 -4.45
N ASN A 53 -7.97 3.63 -5.14
CA ASN A 53 -6.70 2.92 -5.28
C ASN A 53 -6.00 2.81 -3.93
N LYS A 54 -6.10 3.83 -3.09
CA LYS A 54 -5.55 3.76 -1.76
C LYS A 54 -6.21 2.65 -0.95
N LYS A 55 -7.54 2.55 -1.02
CA LYS A 55 -8.24 1.50 -0.31
C LYS A 55 -7.81 0.13 -0.81
N GLU A 56 -7.63 0.00 -2.11
CA GLU A 56 -7.26 -1.29 -2.69
C GLU A 56 -5.88 -1.73 -2.25
N ILE A 57 -4.92 -0.83 -2.21
CA ILE A 57 -3.59 -1.24 -1.79
C ILE A 57 -3.56 -1.57 -0.30
N ILE A 58 -4.34 -0.84 0.51
CA ILE A 58 -4.41 -1.15 1.92
C ILE A 58 -5.06 -2.51 2.13
N GLU A 59 -6.10 -2.81 1.38
CA GLU A 59 -6.73 -4.12 1.49
C GLU A 59 -5.78 -5.23 1.06
N SER A 60 -5.01 -4.98 0.02
CA SER A 60 -4.04 -5.98 -0.43
C SER A 60 -2.96 -6.22 0.63
N TRP A 61 -2.49 -5.15 1.24
CA TRP A 61 -1.49 -5.29 2.31
C TRP A 61 -2.06 -6.09 3.48
N ASN A 62 -3.33 -5.82 3.81
CA ASN A 62 -3.95 -6.45 4.98
C ASN A 62 -4.39 -7.87 4.72
N ARG A 63 -4.49 -8.29 3.45
CA ARG A 63 -4.93 -9.62 3.13
C ARG A 63 -3.85 -10.62 3.49
N ARG A 64 -4.24 -11.63 4.25
CA ARG A 64 -3.30 -12.68 4.66
C ARG A 64 -3.71 -13.98 4.01
N HIS A 65 -2.72 -14.73 3.60
CA HIS A 65 -2.98 -16.08 3.21
C HIS A 65 -2.96 -16.85 4.45
N VAL A 66 -4.09 -17.17 4.85
CA VAL A 66 -4.08 -17.83 6.02
C VAL A 66 -4.11 -19.18 5.82
N ASN A 67 -3.60 -19.81 5.78
CA ASN A 67 -3.72 -21.03 5.72
C ASN A 67 -2.88 -21.55 6.41
N GLU A 68 -2.78 -21.19 6.66
CA GLU A 68 -2.19 -21.50 7.36
C GLU A 68 -2.33 -21.62 8.24
#